data_8bcb25f79d535166177b665542e10a10
#
_entry.id   8bcb25f79d535166177b665542e10a10
#
_cell.length_a   1.000
_cell.length_b   1.000
_cell.length_c   1.000
_cell.angle_alpha   90.00
_cell.angle_beta   90.00
_cell.angle_gamma   90.00
#
_symmetry.space_group_name_H-M   'P 1'
#
loop_
_entity.id
_entity.type
_entity.pdbx_description
1 polymer ?
#
loop_
_entity_poly.entity_id
_entity_poly.type
_entity_poly.pdbx_seq_one_letter_code
_entity_poly.pdbx_strand_id
1 'polypeptide(L)'
;MKSIHQRAQSLVEFALTIGLLMVLVVATAQLAIYLHYRNSLALACKEGAFQAGLAGHGLADGKRAALDLWQKLEPSAAPITVSANQSALASVSLRGWAPAIVPVPVPPFTKLPITASCAHTIERFQPGSGP
;
A
#
# COMPACT_ATOMS: atom_id res chain seq x y z
N MET A 1 -2.57 56.20 13.47
CA MET A 1 -1.56 55.10 13.63
C MET A 1 -2.14 53.76 14.00
N LYS A 2 -3.33 53.62 14.62
CA LYS A 2 -3.97 52.31 14.93
C LYS A 2 -4.33 51.44 13.72
N SER A 3 -4.68 52.02 12.56
CA SER A 3 -5.14 51.28 11.37
C SER A 3 -4.04 50.49 10.64
N ILE A 4 -2.78 50.90 10.73
CA ILE A 4 -1.66 50.21 10.05
C ILE A 4 -1.29 48.92 10.82
N HIS A 5 -1.30 48.96 12.16
CA HIS A 5 -1.03 47.78 12.99
C HIS A 5 -2.10 46.66 12.81
N GLN A 6 -3.37 47.06 12.69
CA GLN A 6 -4.46 46.12 12.47
C GLN A 6 -4.37 45.44 11.12
N ARG A 7 -3.97 46.17 10.07
CA ARG A 7 -3.77 45.58 8.71
C ARG A 7 -2.56 44.65 8.67
N ALA A 8 -1.48 45.01 9.36
CA ALA A 8 -0.31 44.14 9.44
C ALA A 8 -0.62 42.84 10.21
N GLN A 9 -1.39 42.89 11.27
CA GLN A 9 -1.80 41.73 12.06
C GLN A 9 -2.68 40.78 11.22
N SER A 10 -3.67 41.32 10.49
CA SER A 10 -4.55 40.48 9.64
C SER A 10 -3.79 39.83 8.47
N LEU A 11 -2.75 40.48 7.92
CA LEU A 11 -1.89 39.87 6.91
C LEU A 11 -1.08 38.70 7.44
N VAL A 12 -0.54 38.82 8.67
CA VAL A 12 0.20 37.72 9.31
C VAL A 12 -0.72 36.53 9.61
N GLU A 13 -1.91 36.81 10.13
CA GLU A 13 -2.92 35.79 10.43
C GLU A 13 -3.37 35.05 9.15
N PHE A 14 -3.59 35.80 8.07
CA PHE A 14 -3.93 35.25 6.77
C PHE A 14 -2.78 34.37 6.21
N ALA A 15 -1.54 34.83 6.30
CA ALA A 15 -0.38 34.07 5.84
C ALA A 15 -0.20 32.76 6.63
N LEU A 16 -0.39 32.78 7.94
CA LEU A 16 -0.34 31.58 8.80
C LEU A 16 -1.47 30.60 8.46
N THR A 17 -2.67 31.13 8.21
CA THR A 17 -3.85 30.30 7.86
C THR A 17 -3.64 29.61 6.51
N ILE A 18 -3.13 30.32 5.49
CA ILE A 18 -2.80 29.72 4.20
C ILE A 18 -1.70 28.66 4.34
N GLY A 19 -0.66 28.94 5.11
CA GLY A 19 0.41 27.99 5.38
C GLY A 19 -0.11 26.69 6.00
N LEU A 20 -0.96 26.81 7.02
CA LEU A 20 -1.59 25.65 7.67
C LEU A 20 -2.49 24.87 6.68
N LEU A 21 -3.28 25.57 5.88
CA LEU A 21 -4.16 24.96 4.88
C LEU A 21 -3.36 24.20 3.81
N MET A 22 -2.23 24.73 3.35
CA MET A 22 -1.34 24.07 2.40
C MET A 22 -0.75 22.78 2.99
N VAL A 23 -0.32 22.80 4.25
CA VAL A 23 0.15 21.60 4.95
C VAL A 23 -0.96 20.54 5.02
N LEU A 24 -2.19 20.94 5.32
CA LEU A 24 -3.33 20.03 5.40
C LEU A 24 -3.62 19.38 4.04
N VAL A 25 -3.61 20.17 2.95
CA VAL A 25 -3.83 19.66 1.58
C VAL A 25 -2.76 18.63 1.21
N VAL A 26 -1.49 18.94 1.47
CA VAL A 26 -0.38 18.02 1.18
C VAL A 26 -0.49 16.75 2.01
N ALA A 27 -0.81 16.86 3.29
CA ALA A 27 -0.97 15.70 4.17
C ALA A 27 -2.11 14.78 3.73
N THR A 28 -3.25 15.34 3.32
CA THR A 28 -4.38 14.54 2.81
C THR A 28 -4.05 13.86 1.47
N ALA A 29 -3.37 14.54 0.56
CA ALA A 29 -2.91 13.95 -0.69
C ALA A 29 -1.92 12.80 -0.44
N GLN A 30 -0.97 12.98 0.46
CA GLN A 30 -0.02 11.93 0.86
C GLN A 30 -0.73 10.71 1.46
N LEU A 31 -1.72 10.93 2.32
CA LEU A 31 -2.53 9.86 2.91
C LEU A 31 -3.30 9.08 1.84
N ALA A 32 -3.90 9.77 0.88
CA ALA A 32 -4.64 9.15 -0.23
C ALA A 32 -3.73 8.23 -1.06
N ILE A 33 -2.52 8.68 -1.40
CA ILE A 33 -1.55 7.87 -2.14
C ILE A 33 -1.11 6.65 -1.31
N TYR A 34 -0.81 6.83 -0.04
CA TYR A 34 -0.45 5.74 0.85
C TYR A 34 -1.53 4.65 0.90
N LEU A 35 -2.79 5.05 1.07
CA LEU A 35 -3.93 4.13 1.10
C LEU A 35 -4.13 3.43 -0.25
N HIS A 36 -3.93 4.14 -1.36
CA HIS A 36 -4.01 3.56 -2.69
C HIS A 36 -2.99 2.42 -2.85
N TYR A 37 -1.72 2.67 -2.61
CA TYR A 37 -0.66 1.65 -2.71
C TYR A 37 -0.87 0.49 -1.73
N ARG A 38 -1.34 0.77 -0.53
CA ARG A 38 -1.68 -0.27 0.45
C ARG A 38 -2.81 -1.17 -0.04
N ASN A 39 -3.84 -0.60 -0.65
CA ASN A 39 -4.97 -1.35 -1.20
C ASN A 39 -4.53 -2.20 -2.41
N SER A 40 -3.75 -1.65 -3.33
CA SER A 40 -3.17 -2.38 -4.47
C SER A 40 -2.33 -3.58 -4.00
N LEU A 41 -1.50 -3.37 -2.96
CA LEU A 41 -0.69 -4.43 -2.37
C LEU A 41 -1.57 -5.53 -1.72
N ALA A 42 -2.64 -5.14 -1.03
CA ALA A 42 -3.58 -6.08 -0.41
C ALA A 42 -4.33 -6.92 -1.47
N LEU A 43 -4.70 -6.33 -2.61
CA LEU A 43 -5.31 -7.05 -3.72
C LEU A 43 -4.33 -8.06 -4.33
N ALA A 44 -3.10 -7.65 -4.61
CA ALA A 44 -2.07 -8.55 -5.12
C ALA A 44 -1.76 -9.70 -4.15
N CYS A 45 -1.76 -9.41 -2.86
CA CYS A 45 -1.58 -10.40 -1.80
C CYS A 45 -2.70 -11.44 -1.78
N LYS A 46 -3.96 -11.00 -1.86
CA LYS A 46 -5.14 -11.88 -1.89
C LYS A 46 -5.12 -12.80 -3.11
N GLU A 47 -4.82 -12.25 -4.28
CA GLU A 47 -4.71 -13.05 -5.51
C GLU A 47 -3.59 -14.09 -5.40
N GLY A 48 -2.42 -13.69 -4.90
CA GLY A 48 -1.31 -14.63 -4.69
C GLY A 48 -1.66 -15.74 -3.71
N ALA A 49 -2.34 -15.44 -2.60
CA ALA A 49 -2.77 -16.43 -1.63
C ALA A 49 -3.85 -17.37 -2.21
N PHE A 50 -4.78 -16.82 -2.99
CA PHE A 50 -5.81 -17.59 -3.67
C PHE A 50 -5.19 -18.59 -4.66
N GLN A 51 -4.31 -18.12 -5.56
CA GLN A 51 -3.65 -18.98 -6.55
C GLN A 51 -2.77 -20.06 -5.88
N ALA A 52 -2.09 -19.72 -4.78
CA ALA A 52 -1.30 -20.69 -4.03
C ALA A 52 -2.15 -21.75 -3.32
N GLY A 53 -3.42 -21.47 -3.04
CA GLY A 53 -4.37 -22.38 -2.38
C GLY A 53 -5.13 -23.31 -3.33
N LEU A 54 -5.16 -23.01 -4.63
CA LEU A 54 -5.87 -23.81 -5.62
C LEU A 54 -5.24 -25.22 -5.78
N ALA A 55 -6.08 -26.22 -6.01
CA ALA A 55 -5.63 -27.57 -6.28
C ALA A 55 -4.76 -27.65 -7.54
N GLY A 56 -3.57 -28.25 -7.42
CA GLY A 56 -2.62 -28.36 -8.54
C GLY A 56 -1.70 -27.16 -8.72
N HIS A 57 -1.89 -26.07 -7.98
CA HIS A 57 -1.02 -24.92 -7.95
C HIS A 57 -0.09 -24.94 -6.73
N GLY A 58 1.01 -24.20 -6.80
CA GLY A 58 1.99 -24.16 -5.74
C GLY A 58 2.34 -22.73 -5.30
N LEU A 59 3.20 -22.63 -4.28
CA LEU A 59 3.69 -21.33 -3.79
C LEU A 59 4.35 -20.48 -4.89
N ALA A 60 4.96 -21.12 -5.89
CA ALA A 60 5.60 -20.41 -7.00
C ALA A 60 4.55 -19.70 -7.87
N ASP A 61 3.41 -20.34 -8.12
CA ASP A 61 2.32 -19.78 -8.91
C ASP A 61 1.66 -18.62 -8.16
N GLY A 62 1.43 -18.78 -6.86
CA GLY A 62 0.94 -17.70 -6.01
C GLY A 62 1.87 -16.48 -5.98
N LYS A 63 3.19 -16.69 -5.92
CA LYS A 63 4.17 -15.60 -6.00
C LYS A 63 4.12 -14.88 -7.34
N ARG A 64 4.04 -15.65 -8.46
CA ARG A 64 3.94 -15.07 -9.81
C ARG A 64 2.67 -14.25 -9.97
N ALA A 65 1.53 -14.81 -9.55
CA ALA A 65 0.23 -14.12 -9.62
C ALA A 65 0.24 -12.81 -8.82
N ALA A 66 0.81 -12.81 -7.62
CA ALA A 66 0.94 -11.60 -6.81
C ALA A 66 1.80 -10.53 -7.49
N LEU A 67 2.95 -10.93 -8.07
CA LEU A 67 3.85 -10.01 -8.77
C LEU A 67 3.22 -9.48 -10.07
N ASP A 68 2.58 -10.32 -10.85
CA ASP A 68 1.92 -9.94 -12.10
C ASP A 68 0.78 -8.93 -11.85
N LEU A 69 -0.06 -9.20 -10.85
CA LEU A 69 -1.11 -8.26 -10.48
C LEU A 69 -0.56 -6.94 -9.95
N TRP A 70 0.49 -6.98 -9.13
CA TRP A 70 1.15 -5.77 -8.65
C TRP A 70 1.67 -4.92 -9.80
N GLN A 71 2.39 -5.51 -10.76
CA GLN A 71 2.90 -4.80 -11.93
C GLN A 71 1.80 -4.22 -12.82
N LYS A 72 0.64 -4.90 -12.91
CA LYS A 72 -0.52 -4.38 -13.64
C LYS A 72 -1.19 -3.20 -12.95
N LEU A 73 -1.28 -3.22 -11.63
CA LEU A 73 -1.89 -2.14 -10.84
C LEU A 73 -0.96 -0.93 -10.72
N GLU A 74 0.32 -1.19 -10.55
CA GLU A 74 1.33 -0.18 -10.22
C GLU A 74 2.59 -0.33 -11.09
N PRO A 75 2.51 -0.10 -12.40
CA PRO A 75 3.62 -0.35 -13.33
C PRO A 75 4.86 0.52 -13.05
N SER A 76 4.69 1.66 -12.40
CA SER A 76 5.77 2.60 -12.04
C SER A 76 6.28 2.44 -10.62
N ALA A 77 5.71 1.51 -9.84
CA ALA A 77 6.08 1.32 -8.45
C ALA A 77 7.43 0.62 -8.30
N ALA A 78 8.06 0.85 -7.16
CA ALA A 78 9.26 0.11 -6.78
C ALA A 78 8.95 -1.40 -6.65
N PRO A 79 9.96 -2.27 -6.92
CA PRO A 79 9.80 -3.70 -6.78
C PRO A 79 9.43 -4.06 -5.34
N ILE A 80 8.55 -5.07 -5.20
CA ILE A 80 8.12 -5.60 -3.91
C ILE A 80 8.84 -6.91 -3.60
N THR A 81 8.96 -7.21 -2.32
CA THR A 81 9.44 -8.51 -1.84
C THR A 81 8.24 -9.41 -1.55
N VAL A 82 8.22 -10.59 -2.14
CA VAL A 82 7.17 -11.59 -1.97
C VAL A 82 7.73 -12.79 -1.21
N SER A 83 7.14 -13.09 -0.07
CA SER A 83 7.39 -14.33 0.68
C SER A 83 6.10 -15.14 0.74
N ALA A 84 6.20 -16.44 0.50
CA ALA A 84 5.07 -17.35 0.61
C ALA A 84 5.45 -18.56 1.47
N ASN A 85 4.52 -19.01 2.27
CA ASN A 85 4.65 -20.18 3.11
C ASN A 85 3.41 -21.06 2.96
N GLN A 86 3.60 -22.38 3.02
CA GLN A 86 2.53 -23.35 2.95
C GLN A 86 2.63 -24.29 4.15
N SER A 87 1.64 -24.20 5.01
CA SER A 87 1.46 -25.11 6.14
C SER A 87 0.06 -25.74 6.07
N ALA A 88 -0.82 -25.43 7.00
CA ALA A 88 -2.25 -25.74 6.90
C ALA A 88 -2.99 -24.76 5.96
N LEU A 89 -2.43 -23.58 5.76
CA LEU A 89 -2.93 -22.50 4.90
C LEU A 89 -1.81 -22.07 3.93
N ALA A 90 -2.19 -21.71 2.71
CA ALA A 90 -1.31 -20.99 1.81
C ALA A 90 -1.27 -19.52 2.22
N SER A 91 -0.13 -19.05 2.71
CA SER A 91 0.05 -17.67 3.15
C SER A 91 1.05 -16.95 2.25
N VAL A 92 0.70 -15.73 1.86
CA VAL A 92 1.55 -14.84 1.07
C VAL A 92 1.72 -13.54 1.83
N SER A 93 2.95 -13.06 1.92
CA SER A 93 3.28 -11.77 2.52
C SER A 93 4.04 -10.93 1.52
N LEU A 94 3.58 -9.70 1.34
CA LEU A 94 4.16 -8.71 0.44
C LEU A 94 4.72 -7.54 1.24
N ARG A 95 5.88 -7.06 0.84
CA ARG A 95 6.50 -5.85 1.40
C ARG A 95 6.98 -4.95 0.29
N GLY A 96 6.68 -3.68 0.40
CA GLY A 96 7.06 -2.66 -0.57
C GLY A 96 7.15 -1.28 0.05
N TRP A 97 7.26 -0.27 -0.80
CA TRP A 97 7.39 1.12 -0.42
C TRP A 97 6.41 1.95 -1.23
N ALA A 98 5.62 2.79 -0.57
CA ALA A 98 4.81 3.80 -1.22
C ALA A 98 5.65 5.07 -1.47
N PRO A 99 5.49 5.74 -2.63
CA PRO A 99 6.18 6.99 -2.91
C PRO A 99 5.68 8.11 -1.99
N ALA A 100 6.59 9.00 -1.60
CA ALA A 100 6.23 10.25 -0.94
C ALA A 100 6.13 11.36 -1.99
N ILE A 101 5.04 12.15 -1.95
CA ILE A 101 4.84 13.30 -2.86
C ILE A 101 5.85 14.40 -2.53
N VAL A 102 6.07 14.64 -1.25
CA VAL A 102 7.01 15.65 -0.81
C VAL A 102 8.31 14.94 -0.44
N PRO A 103 9.40 15.18 -1.18
CA PRO A 103 10.72 14.75 -0.76
C PRO A 103 11.13 15.63 0.43
N VAL A 104 10.63 15.29 1.62
CA VAL A 104 11.17 15.90 2.84
C VAL A 104 12.59 15.35 2.97
N PRO A 105 13.63 16.20 2.93
CA PRO A 105 15.01 15.75 2.94
C PRO A 105 15.46 15.21 4.29
N VAL A 106 14.52 14.74 5.10
CA VAL A 106 14.75 14.15 6.42
C VAL A 106 14.42 12.67 6.35
N PRO A 107 15.41 11.77 6.39
CA PRO A 107 15.13 10.34 6.60
C PRO A 107 14.36 10.16 7.92
N PRO A 108 13.29 9.36 7.97
CA PRO A 108 12.87 8.27 7.09
C PRO A 108 11.67 8.58 6.16
N PHE A 109 11.30 9.86 5.95
CA PHE A 109 10.03 10.24 5.32
C PHE A 109 10.02 10.21 3.77
N THR A 110 11.11 9.80 3.13
CA THR A 110 11.19 9.71 1.66
C THR A 110 10.43 8.52 1.08
N LYS A 111 10.19 7.48 1.87
CA LYS A 111 9.47 6.27 1.46
C LYS A 111 8.70 5.70 2.66
N LEU A 112 7.43 5.38 2.47
CA LEU A 112 6.59 4.81 3.50
C LEU A 112 6.51 3.29 3.32
N PRO A 113 6.87 2.48 4.34
CA PRO A 113 6.77 1.02 4.22
C PRO A 113 5.31 0.59 4.16
N ILE A 114 5.01 -0.30 3.22
CA ILE A 114 3.71 -0.94 3.09
C ILE A 114 3.89 -2.46 3.17
N THR A 115 3.00 -3.09 3.91
CA THR A 115 3.00 -4.55 4.07
C THR A 115 1.59 -5.08 3.94
N ALA A 116 1.45 -6.26 3.33
CA ALA A 116 0.22 -7.02 3.29
C ALA A 116 0.53 -8.49 3.57
N SER A 117 -0.34 -9.15 4.33
CA SER A 117 -0.27 -10.58 4.60
C SER A 117 -1.65 -11.19 4.44
N CYS A 118 -1.76 -12.19 3.59
CA CYS A 118 -3.01 -12.87 3.28
C CYS A 118 -2.80 -14.38 3.40
N ALA A 119 -3.86 -15.11 3.75
CA ALA A 119 -3.88 -16.55 3.80
C ALA A 119 -5.14 -17.09 3.14
N HIS A 120 -5.01 -18.21 2.46
CA HIS A 120 -6.12 -18.95 1.87
C HIS A 120 -6.05 -20.43 2.26
N THR A 121 -7.20 -21.06 2.38
CA THR A 121 -7.28 -22.50 2.64
C THR A 121 -6.81 -23.27 1.40
N ILE A 122 -6.01 -24.34 1.63
CA ILE A 122 -5.55 -25.19 0.55
C ILE A 122 -6.70 -26.12 0.16
N GLU A 123 -7.13 -26.03 -1.09
CA GLU A 123 -8.10 -26.96 -1.65
C GLU A 123 -7.44 -28.33 -1.87
N ARG A 124 -7.79 -29.28 -0.99
CA ARG A 124 -7.40 -30.69 -1.19
C ARG A 124 -8.53 -31.37 -1.95
N PHE A 125 -8.29 -31.68 -3.21
CA PHE A 125 -9.16 -32.58 -3.94
C PHE A 125 -9.10 -33.98 -3.27
N GLN A 126 -10.17 -34.35 -2.57
CA GLN A 126 -10.36 -35.75 -2.17
C GLN A 126 -11.10 -36.46 -3.32
N PRO A 127 -10.42 -37.30 -4.12
CA PRO A 127 -11.11 -38.11 -5.11
C PRO A 127 -11.94 -39.15 -4.38
N GLY A 128 -13.26 -38.98 -4.41
CA GLY A 128 -14.22 -40.05 -4.19
C GLY A 128 -14.42 -40.56 -2.77
N SER A 129 -15.23 -39.84 -2.00
CA SER A 129 -16.21 -40.48 -1.11
C SER A 129 -17.60 -40.32 -1.75
N GLY A 130 -17.78 -40.91 -2.89
CA GLY A 130 -19.10 -41.21 -3.42
C GLY A 130 -19.67 -42.43 -2.71
N PRO A 131 -21.00 -42.44 -2.47
CA PRO A 131 -21.70 -43.56 -1.87
C PRO A 131 -21.58 -44.80 -2.71
#